data_bb8bce955a24cd66e718e6139bd8d8a9
#
_entry.id   bb8bce955a24cd66e718e6139bd8d8a9
#
_cell.length_a   1.000
_cell.length_b   1.000
_cell.length_c   1.000
_cell.angle_alpha   90.00
_cell.angle_beta   90.00
_cell.angle_gamma   90.00
#
_symmetry.space_group_name_H-M   'P 1'
#
loop_
_entity.id
_entity.type
_entity.pdbx_description
1 polymer ?
#
loop_
_entity_poly.entity_id
_entity_poly.type
_entity_poly.pdbx_seq_one_letter_code
_entity_poly.pdbx_strand_id
1 'polypeptide(L)'
;IEDISMEGWDNVIGVNLTGAMLTVQHAIRAMARNPGGAAGSIIVNSSMNAHRAMGNYLAYSVSKSAVVALTKSAALHCGNRDYRIRVNAILPGVVETAMITDLIEGSADPAAFRAGYEGMSPLKRMARVEEVAGLVAYLASDEAAFITGGEYLIDGATTAGMNGL
;
A
#
# COMPACT_ATOMS: atom_id res chain seq x y z
N ILE A 1 3.67 -7.76 -21.04
CA ILE A 1 3.88 -9.03 -20.31
C ILE A 1 4.88 -9.95 -21.02
N GLU A 2 4.91 -9.93 -22.34
CA GLU A 2 5.78 -10.81 -23.16
C GLU A 2 7.26 -10.52 -22.95
N ASP A 3 7.63 -9.28 -22.60
CA ASP A 3 9.01 -8.80 -22.50
C ASP A 3 9.51 -8.69 -21.05
N ILE A 4 8.74 -9.16 -20.07
CA ILE A 4 9.20 -9.11 -18.68
C ILE A 4 10.34 -10.09 -18.45
N SER A 5 11.48 -9.61 -17.96
CA SER A 5 12.58 -10.47 -17.56
C SER A 5 12.32 -11.09 -16.18
N MET A 6 12.81 -12.31 -15.96
CA MET A 6 12.74 -12.95 -14.63
C MET A 6 13.50 -12.12 -13.59
N GLU A 7 14.62 -11.51 -13.96
CA GLU A 7 15.35 -10.62 -13.06
C GLU A 7 14.50 -9.42 -12.64
N GLY A 8 13.82 -8.76 -13.57
CA GLY A 8 12.92 -7.64 -13.27
C GLY A 8 11.74 -8.07 -12.41
N TRP A 9 11.16 -9.24 -12.69
CA TRP A 9 10.12 -9.85 -11.89
C TRP A 9 10.60 -10.12 -10.45
N ASP A 10 11.71 -10.85 -10.30
CA ASP A 10 12.25 -11.27 -9.00
C ASP A 10 12.66 -10.07 -8.14
N ASN A 11 13.22 -9.03 -8.74
CA ASN A 11 13.56 -7.78 -8.04
C ASN A 11 12.32 -7.12 -7.43
N VAL A 12 11.24 -6.97 -8.19
CA VAL A 12 10.01 -6.34 -7.69
C VAL A 12 9.33 -7.23 -6.65
N ILE A 13 9.19 -8.52 -6.91
CA ILE A 13 8.57 -9.46 -5.96
C ILE A 13 9.43 -9.58 -4.69
N GLY A 14 10.75 -9.65 -4.84
CA GLY A 14 11.69 -9.72 -3.72
C GLY A 14 11.53 -8.55 -2.74
N VAL A 15 11.48 -7.34 -3.26
CA VAL A 15 11.32 -6.13 -2.42
C VAL A 15 9.88 -6.00 -1.92
N ASN A 16 8.90 -5.97 -2.82
CA ASN A 16 7.55 -5.57 -2.49
C ASN A 16 6.75 -6.63 -1.74
N LEU A 17 6.98 -7.91 -2.01
CA LEU A 17 6.21 -9.01 -1.43
C LEU A 17 7.03 -9.79 -0.40
N THR A 18 8.19 -10.34 -0.78
CA THR A 18 9.00 -11.12 0.14
C THR A 18 9.50 -10.24 1.30
N GLY A 19 9.98 -9.03 1.01
CA GLY A 19 10.39 -8.05 2.01
C GLY A 19 9.25 -7.66 2.95
N ALA A 20 8.06 -7.42 2.43
CA ALA A 20 6.87 -7.14 3.24
C ALA A 20 6.50 -8.33 4.13
N MET A 21 6.51 -9.55 3.60
CA MET A 21 6.24 -10.78 4.37
C MET A 21 7.23 -10.94 5.53
N LEU A 22 8.52 -10.80 5.26
CA LEU A 22 9.56 -10.90 6.29
C LEU A 22 9.38 -9.81 7.36
N THR A 23 9.07 -8.58 6.95
CA THR A 23 8.82 -7.47 7.87
C THR A 23 7.63 -7.77 8.79
N VAL A 24 6.49 -8.21 8.23
CA VAL A 24 5.29 -8.59 9.00
C VAL A 24 5.61 -9.75 9.95
N GLN A 25 6.32 -10.77 9.48
CA GLN A 25 6.71 -11.92 10.31
C GLN A 25 7.54 -11.49 11.51
N HIS A 26 8.58 -10.67 11.28
CA HIS A 26 9.46 -10.19 12.34
C HIS A 26 8.74 -9.24 13.30
N ALA A 27 7.88 -8.37 12.79
CA ALA A 27 7.06 -7.47 13.60
C ALA A 27 6.12 -8.25 14.54
N ILE A 28 5.40 -9.25 14.03
CA ILE A 28 4.53 -10.11 14.86
C ILE A 28 5.35 -10.82 15.93
N ARG A 29 6.51 -11.41 15.56
CA ARG A 29 7.40 -12.09 16.53
C ARG A 29 7.92 -11.15 17.62
N ALA A 30 8.23 -9.91 17.27
CA ALA A 30 8.67 -8.90 18.24
C ALA A 30 7.53 -8.49 19.16
N MET A 31 6.38 -8.12 18.60
CA MET A 31 5.20 -7.67 19.33
C MET A 31 4.63 -8.76 20.24
N ALA A 32 4.73 -10.04 19.84
CA ALA A 32 4.30 -11.19 20.65
C ALA A 32 5.08 -11.31 21.96
N ARG A 33 6.24 -10.69 22.08
CA ARG A 33 7.10 -10.70 23.29
C ARG A 33 7.00 -9.41 24.10
N ASN A 34 6.07 -8.53 23.82
CA ASN A 34 5.89 -7.31 24.59
C ASN A 34 5.56 -7.62 26.05
N PRO A 35 6.16 -6.91 27.05
CA PRO A 35 5.92 -7.19 28.46
C PRO A 35 4.45 -7.08 28.90
N GLY A 36 3.64 -6.26 28.23
CA GLY A 36 2.21 -6.09 28.47
C GLY A 36 1.32 -7.10 27.73
N GLY A 37 1.91 -8.13 27.12
CA GLY A 37 1.24 -9.09 26.25
C GLY A 37 1.34 -8.72 24.76
N ALA A 38 1.02 -9.67 23.90
CA ALA A 38 1.08 -9.52 22.46
C ALA A 38 0.12 -8.44 21.97
N ALA A 39 0.61 -7.24 21.69
CA ALA A 39 -0.18 -6.10 21.24
C ALA A 39 0.62 -5.19 20.29
N GLY A 40 -0.06 -4.57 19.34
CA GLY A 40 0.54 -3.62 18.40
C GLY A 40 -0.33 -3.35 17.17
N SER A 41 0.16 -2.48 16.29
CA SER A 41 -0.46 -2.20 15.01
C SER A 41 0.59 -2.28 13.90
N ILE A 42 0.29 -3.05 12.87
CA ILE A 42 1.10 -3.22 11.66
C ILE A 42 0.31 -2.62 10.50
N ILE A 43 0.88 -1.64 9.82
CA ILE A 43 0.29 -1.05 8.63
C ILE A 43 1.20 -1.39 7.44
N VAL A 44 0.64 -2.10 6.46
CA VAL A 44 1.36 -2.51 5.25
C VAL A 44 0.99 -1.60 4.10
N ASN A 45 2.00 -1.02 3.45
CA ASN A 45 1.79 -0.13 2.33
C ASN A 45 1.61 -0.91 1.02
N SER A 46 0.37 -1.06 0.58
CA SER A 46 0.02 -1.59 -0.73
C SER A 46 -0.05 -0.46 -1.78
N SER A 47 -1.04 -0.44 -2.63
CA SER A 47 -1.30 0.57 -3.67
C SER A 47 -2.73 0.41 -4.20
N MET A 48 -3.30 1.46 -4.77
CA MET A 48 -4.51 1.38 -5.59
C MET A 48 -4.38 0.34 -6.73
N ASN A 49 -3.14 0.05 -7.16
CA ASN A 49 -2.87 -0.95 -8.20
C ASN A 49 -3.16 -2.38 -7.76
N ALA A 50 -3.41 -2.63 -6.48
CA ALA A 50 -3.95 -3.91 -6.02
C ALA A 50 -5.37 -4.17 -6.56
N HIS A 51 -6.15 -3.10 -6.82
CA HIS A 51 -7.51 -3.15 -7.34
C HIS A 51 -7.63 -2.69 -8.79
N ARG A 52 -6.72 -1.83 -9.24
CA ARG A 52 -6.69 -1.29 -10.60
C ARG A 52 -5.31 -1.50 -11.21
N ALA A 53 -5.09 -2.73 -11.72
CA ALA A 53 -3.81 -3.11 -12.32
C ALA A 53 -3.47 -2.22 -13.53
N MET A 54 -2.18 -1.97 -13.71
CA MET A 54 -1.64 -1.27 -14.88
C MET A 54 -0.91 -2.25 -15.79
N GLY A 55 -1.23 -2.24 -17.09
CA GLY A 55 -0.72 -3.22 -18.05
C GLY A 55 0.80 -3.22 -18.22
N ASN A 56 1.44 -2.06 -18.02
CA ASN A 56 2.91 -1.90 -18.10
C ASN A 56 3.63 -2.08 -16.74
N TYR A 57 2.90 -2.42 -15.66
CA TYR A 57 3.44 -2.62 -14.31
C TYR A 57 3.00 -3.97 -13.72
N LEU A 58 3.18 -5.07 -14.49
CA LEU A 58 2.72 -6.40 -14.12
C LEU A 58 3.21 -6.82 -12.72
N ALA A 59 4.52 -6.94 -12.52
CA ALA A 59 5.11 -7.41 -11.27
C ALA A 59 4.72 -6.53 -10.07
N TYR A 60 4.65 -5.21 -10.29
CA TYR A 60 4.20 -4.27 -9.27
C TYR A 60 2.74 -4.52 -8.88
N SER A 61 1.82 -4.58 -9.85
CA SER A 61 0.40 -4.80 -9.59
C SER A 61 0.15 -6.14 -8.89
N VAL A 62 0.84 -7.21 -9.33
CA VAL A 62 0.77 -8.52 -8.69
C VAL A 62 1.29 -8.45 -7.26
N SER A 63 2.45 -7.83 -7.03
CA SER A 63 3.02 -7.72 -5.68
C SER A 63 2.10 -6.97 -4.73
N LYS A 64 1.48 -5.87 -5.18
CA LYS A 64 0.60 -5.05 -4.34
C LYS A 64 -0.74 -5.74 -4.04
N SER A 65 -1.27 -6.53 -4.97
CA SER A 65 -2.43 -7.40 -4.72
C SER A 65 -2.10 -8.51 -3.71
N ALA A 66 -0.93 -9.13 -3.84
CA ALA A 66 -0.46 -10.16 -2.92
C ALA A 66 -0.23 -9.63 -1.49
N VAL A 67 0.26 -8.39 -1.35
CA VAL A 67 0.42 -7.71 -0.05
C VAL A 67 -0.91 -7.53 0.67
N VAL A 68 -2.00 -7.30 -0.05
CA VAL A 68 -3.36 -7.26 0.52
C VAL A 68 -3.74 -8.62 1.11
N ALA A 69 -3.52 -9.70 0.37
CA ALA A 69 -3.78 -11.06 0.85
C ALA A 69 -2.89 -11.41 2.06
N LEU A 70 -1.61 -11.02 2.04
CA LEU A 70 -0.69 -11.16 3.17
C LEU A 70 -1.25 -10.47 4.42
N THR A 71 -1.74 -9.25 4.29
CA THR A 71 -2.32 -8.45 5.38
C THR A 71 -3.49 -9.19 6.05
N LYS A 72 -4.43 -9.70 5.25
CA LYS A 72 -5.59 -10.45 5.74
C LYS A 72 -5.18 -11.74 6.46
N SER A 73 -4.27 -12.49 5.87
CA SER A 73 -3.76 -13.73 6.47
C SER A 73 -3.04 -13.46 7.80
N ALA A 74 -2.26 -12.39 7.88
CA ALA A 74 -1.56 -12.00 9.11
C ALA A 74 -2.54 -11.54 10.20
N ALA A 75 -3.58 -10.78 9.85
CA ALA A 75 -4.62 -10.36 10.78
C ALA A 75 -5.36 -11.56 11.39
N LEU A 76 -5.77 -12.52 10.53
CA LEU A 76 -6.42 -13.76 10.98
C LEU A 76 -5.49 -14.60 11.86
N HIS A 77 -4.21 -14.71 11.49
CA HIS A 77 -3.21 -15.41 12.30
C HIS A 77 -3.10 -14.80 13.71
N CYS A 78 -3.03 -13.47 13.81
CA CYS A 78 -2.94 -12.79 15.10
C CYS A 78 -4.21 -13.02 15.94
N GLY A 79 -5.39 -12.91 15.33
CA GLY A 79 -6.65 -13.17 16.02
C GLY A 79 -6.78 -14.61 16.55
N ASN A 80 -6.42 -15.61 15.73
CA ASN A 80 -6.45 -17.02 16.11
C ASN A 80 -5.45 -17.39 17.22
N ARG A 81 -4.50 -16.50 17.52
CA ARG A 81 -3.52 -16.64 18.59
C ARG A 81 -3.84 -15.79 19.82
N ASP A 82 -5.01 -15.17 19.87
CA ASP A 82 -5.40 -14.22 20.91
C ASP A 82 -4.40 -13.06 21.07
N TYR A 83 -3.70 -12.71 20.00
CA TYR A 83 -2.83 -11.54 19.97
C TYR A 83 -3.67 -10.27 19.72
N ARG A 84 -3.43 -9.25 20.52
CA ARG A 84 -3.99 -7.90 20.30
C ARG A 84 -3.15 -7.11 19.27
N ILE A 85 -2.67 -7.81 18.24
CA ILE A 85 -1.90 -7.23 17.14
C ILE A 85 -2.86 -7.05 15.96
N ARG A 86 -3.02 -5.81 15.53
CA ARG A 86 -3.83 -5.44 14.36
C ARG A 86 -2.94 -5.36 13.13
N VAL A 87 -3.44 -5.83 11.99
CA VAL A 87 -2.70 -5.77 10.71
C VAL A 87 -3.63 -5.23 9.64
N ASN A 88 -3.29 -4.09 9.03
CA ASN A 88 -4.12 -3.42 8.02
C ASN A 88 -3.27 -3.00 6.83
N ALA A 89 -3.88 -2.89 5.66
CA ALA A 89 -3.24 -2.36 4.46
C ALA A 89 -3.78 -0.97 4.12
N ILE A 90 -2.90 -0.04 3.75
CA ILE A 90 -3.26 1.19 3.07
C ILE A 90 -3.00 1.06 1.57
N LEU A 91 -3.86 1.63 0.75
CA LEU A 91 -3.80 1.57 -0.71
C LEU A 91 -3.80 2.99 -1.28
N PRO A 92 -2.65 3.68 -1.26
CA PRO A 92 -2.56 5.02 -1.81
C PRO A 92 -2.75 5.05 -3.33
N GLY A 93 -3.33 6.13 -3.81
CA GLY A 93 -3.23 6.56 -5.19
C GLY A 93 -1.87 7.18 -5.49
N VAL A 94 -1.84 8.14 -6.42
CA VAL A 94 -0.61 8.88 -6.69
C VAL A 94 -0.37 9.89 -5.57
N VAL A 95 0.81 9.79 -4.94
CA VAL A 95 1.23 10.65 -3.83
C VAL A 95 2.41 11.50 -4.29
N GLU A 96 2.37 12.80 -4.05
CA GLU A 96 3.44 13.75 -4.40
C GLU A 96 4.64 13.54 -3.46
N THR A 97 5.51 12.62 -3.84
CA THR A 97 6.75 12.27 -3.15
C THR A 97 7.95 12.77 -3.95
N ALA A 98 9.13 12.84 -3.32
CA ALA A 98 10.37 13.16 -4.03
C ALA A 98 10.55 12.29 -5.28
N MET A 99 10.30 10.97 -5.18
CA MET A 99 10.39 10.05 -6.32
C MET A 99 9.48 10.49 -7.50
N ILE A 100 8.25 10.89 -7.23
CA ILE A 100 7.31 11.33 -8.28
C ILE A 100 7.71 12.68 -8.82
N THR A 101 8.18 13.59 -7.95
CA THR A 101 8.67 14.91 -8.36
C THR A 101 9.89 14.77 -9.28
N ASP A 102 10.85 13.92 -8.92
CA ASP A 102 12.05 13.67 -9.74
C ASP A 102 11.69 13.07 -11.11
N LEU A 103 10.68 12.16 -11.15
CA LEU A 103 10.18 11.60 -12.41
C LEU A 103 9.51 12.67 -13.29
N ILE A 104 8.76 13.58 -12.70
CA ILE A 104 8.12 14.69 -13.42
C ILE A 104 9.19 15.62 -13.97
N GLU A 105 10.14 16.06 -13.15
CA GLU A 105 11.18 17.00 -13.53
C GLU A 105 12.14 16.41 -14.58
N GLY A 106 12.39 15.09 -14.54
CA GLY A 106 13.21 14.39 -15.52
C GLY A 106 12.50 14.04 -16.83
N SER A 107 11.20 14.32 -16.96
CA SER A 107 10.44 14.01 -18.17
C SER A 107 10.64 15.07 -19.28
N ALA A 108 10.35 14.70 -20.53
CA ALA A 108 10.46 15.60 -21.68
C ALA A 108 9.47 16.79 -21.62
N ASP A 109 8.32 16.60 -20.96
CA ASP A 109 7.30 17.64 -20.72
C ASP A 109 6.77 17.50 -19.28
N PRO A 110 7.41 18.18 -18.31
CA PRO A 110 7.02 18.09 -16.89
C PRO A 110 5.59 18.53 -16.64
N ALA A 111 5.08 19.52 -17.38
CA ALA A 111 3.73 20.03 -17.18
C ALA A 111 2.68 19.01 -17.63
N ALA A 112 2.84 18.43 -18.82
CA ALA A 112 1.95 17.38 -19.32
C ALA A 112 2.04 16.12 -18.46
N PHE A 113 3.23 15.76 -17.98
CA PHE A 113 3.44 14.56 -17.13
C PHE A 113 2.77 14.73 -15.76
N ARG A 114 2.89 15.92 -15.13
CA ARG A 114 2.18 16.27 -13.89
C ARG A 114 0.67 16.22 -14.10
N ALA A 115 0.16 16.86 -15.14
CA ALA A 115 -1.27 16.86 -15.45
C ALA A 115 -1.82 15.45 -15.66
N GLY A 116 -1.01 14.53 -16.23
CA GLY A 116 -1.34 13.13 -16.37
C GLY A 116 -1.57 12.44 -15.00
N TYR A 117 -0.67 12.66 -14.04
CA TYR A 117 -0.83 12.13 -12.69
C TYR A 117 -2.02 12.73 -11.93
N GLU A 118 -2.20 14.04 -12.00
CA GLU A 118 -3.31 14.75 -11.37
C GLU A 118 -4.66 14.33 -11.97
N GLY A 119 -4.67 14.07 -13.28
CA GLY A 119 -5.85 13.59 -14.00
C GLY A 119 -6.31 12.19 -13.66
N MET A 120 -5.45 11.35 -13.06
CA MET A 120 -5.83 10.00 -12.63
C MET A 120 -6.88 10.03 -11.53
N SER A 121 -6.83 11.03 -10.65
CA SER A 121 -7.75 11.18 -9.53
C SER A 121 -8.95 12.06 -9.92
N PRO A 122 -10.19 11.66 -9.60
CA PRO A 122 -11.35 12.55 -9.66
C PRO A 122 -11.18 13.87 -8.89
N LEU A 123 -10.35 13.89 -7.83
CA LEU A 123 -10.03 15.13 -7.09
C LEU A 123 -9.05 16.05 -7.84
N LYS A 124 -8.57 15.66 -9.06
CA LYS A 124 -7.72 16.46 -9.93
C LYS A 124 -6.42 16.95 -9.30
N ARG A 125 -5.87 16.18 -8.42
CA ARG A 125 -4.57 16.40 -7.79
C ARG A 125 -3.97 15.10 -7.30
N MET A 126 -2.68 15.09 -7.05
CA MET A 126 -2.00 14.06 -6.28
C MET A 126 -2.33 14.22 -4.78
N ALA A 127 -2.22 13.15 -4.02
CA ALA A 127 -2.29 13.22 -2.56
C ALA A 127 -1.00 13.82 -2.00
N ARG A 128 -1.09 14.54 -0.89
CA ARG A 128 0.09 14.94 -0.11
C ARG A 128 0.52 13.80 0.81
N VAL A 129 1.80 13.77 1.14
CA VAL A 129 2.37 12.75 2.05
C VAL A 129 1.65 12.78 3.42
N GLU A 130 1.32 13.98 3.91
CA GLU A 130 0.65 14.17 5.21
C GLU A 130 -0.77 13.57 5.23
N GLU A 131 -1.45 13.55 4.08
CA GLU A 131 -2.79 12.93 3.99
C GLU A 131 -2.71 11.41 4.17
N VAL A 132 -1.68 10.77 3.59
CA VAL A 132 -1.41 9.35 3.81
C VAL A 132 -0.96 9.09 5.24
N ALA A 133 -0.07 9.93 5.78
CA ALA A 133 0.42 9.83 7.16
C ALA A 133 -0.71 9.94 8.18
N GLY A 134 -1.71 10.80 7.94
CA GLY A 134 -2.89 10.92 8.78
C GLY A 134 -3.67 9.61 8.90
N LEU A 135 -3.88 8.90 7.79
CA LEU A 135 -4.52 7.58 7.80
C LEU A 135 -3.67 6.55 8.57
N VAL A 136 -2.34 6.56 8.37
CA VAL A 136 -1.42 5.67 9.10
C VAL A 136 -1.50 5.94 10.61
N ALA A 137 -1.48 7.22 11.02
CA ALA A 137 -1.57 7.61 12.42
C ALA A 137 -2.89 7.13 13.06
N TYR A 138 -4.02 7.30 12.37
CA TYR A 138 -5.32 6.78 12.81
C TYR A 138 -5.29 5.26 12.98
N LEU A 139 -4.84 4.52 11.97
CA LEU A 139 -4.78 3.05 12.04
C LEU A 139 -3.79 2.54 13.11
N ALA A 140 -2.79 3.34 13.47
CA ALA A 140 -1.84 3.02 14.54
C ALA A 140 -2.41 3.27 15.94
N SER A 141 -3.38 4.17 16.08
CA SER A 141 -3.94 4.62 17.36
C SER A 141 -4.93 3.62 17.97
N ASP A 142 -5.30 3.85 19.23
CA ASP A 142 -6.32 3.08 19.94
C ASP A 142 -7.74 3.34 19.42
N GLU A 143 -7.96 4.44 18.70
CA GLU A 143 -9.24 4.72 18.02
C GLU A 143 -9.58 3.66 16.97
N ALA A 144 -8.57 2.99 16.42
CA ALA A 144 -8.70 1.89 15.47
C ALA A 144 -8.67 0.50 16.14
N ALA A 145 -8.97 0.38 17.44
CA ALA A 145 -8.81 -0.85 18.21
C ALA A 145 -9.59 -2.07 17.66
N PHE A 146 -10.70 -1.85 16.97
CA PHE A 146 -11.51 -2.93 16.35
C PHE A 146 -11.28 -3.07 14.84
N ILE A 147 -10.21 -2.45 14.31
CA ILE A 147 -9.89 -2.41 12.89
C ILE A 147 -8.69 -3.31 12.62
N THR A 148 -8.90 -4.47 11.97
CA THR A 148 -7.85 -5.38 11.54
C THR A 148 -8.26 -6.16 10.28
N GLY A 149 -7.31 -6.51 9.42
CA GLY A 149 -7.56 -7.18 8.13
C GLY A 149 -8.17 -6.25 7.06
N GLY A 150 -8.26 -4.97 7.33
CA GLY A 150 -8.87 -3.98 6.44
C GLY A 150 -7.95 -3.52 5.32
N GLU A 151 -8.58 -3.05 4.24
CA GLU A 151 -7.97 -2.40 3.08
C GLU A 151 -8.47 -0.96 3.03
N TYR A 152 -7.57 0.00 3.11
CA TYR A 152 -7.93 1.41 3.20
C TYR A 152 -7.42 2.16 2.00
N LEU A 153 -8.32 2.41 1.05
CA LEU A 153 -8.05 3.25 -0.12
C LEU A 153 -7.90 4.71 0.30
N ILE A 154 -6.85 5.35 -0.21
CA ILE A 154 -6.62 6.78 -0.11
C ILE A 154 -6.11 7.26 -1.47
N ASP A 155 -7.00 7.27 -2.46
CA ASP A 155 -6.67 7.40 -3.88
C ASP A 155 -7.48 8.49 -4.61
N GLY A 156 -8.18 9.33 -3.86
CA GLY A 156 -9.02 10.39 -4.43
C GLY A 156 -10.10 9.87 -5.36
N ALA A 157 -10.67 8.69 -5.04
CA ALA A 157 -11.71 7.98 -5.78
C ALA A 157 -11.23 7.38 -7.13
N THR A 158 -9.92 7.23 -7.35
CA THR A 158 -9.36 6.65 -8.59
C THR A 158 -9.89 5.25 -8.89
N THR A 159 -10.16 4.45 -7.85
CA THR A 159 -10.66 3.07 -7.97
C THR A 159 -12.14 2.91 -7.66
N ALA A 160 -12.87 3.98 -7.33
CA ALA A 160 -14.26 3.90 -6.90
C ALA A 160 -15.23 3.44 -8.00
N GLY A 161 -14.85 3.60 -9.28
CA GLY A 161 -15.69 3.23 -10.42
C GLY A 161 -15.27 3.95 -11.71
N MET A 162 -16.17 3.96 -12.67
CA MET A 162 -16.01 4.74 -13.90
C MET A 162 -16.60 6.14 -13.71
N ASN A 163 -15.92 7.16 -14.24
CA ASN A 163 -16.50 8.49 -14.35
C ASN A 163 -17.73 8.39 -15.25
N GLY A 164 -18.88 8.91 -14.80
CA GLY A 164 -20.06 9.05 -15.62
C GLY A 164 -19.79 9.95 -16.83
N LEU A 165 -20.60 9.79 -17.89
CA LEU A 165 -20.57 10.64 -19.07
C LEU A 165 -21.16 12.00 -18.75
#